data_784a4ff9bad81091c2a734d0499ba2ac
#
_entry.id   784a4ff9bad81091c2a734d0499ba2ac
#
_cell.length_a   1.000
_cell.length_b   1.000
_cell.length_c   1.000
_cell.angle_alpha   90.00
_cell.angle_beta   90.00
_cell.angle_gamma   90.00
#
_symmetry.space_group_name_H-M   'P 1'
#
loop_
_entity.id
_entity.type
_entity.pdbx_description
1 polymer ?
#
loop_
_entity_poly.entity_id
_entity_poly.type
_entity_poly.pdbx_seq_one_letter_code
_entity_poly.pdbx_strand_id
1 'polypeptide(L)'
;MRAIIGVEIHVQISEAGTKLFCDCKADYRGLEPNTNMCPVCLGLPGALPVVNRRAVELALAASIAFNCNIPKYIVFTRKHYFYPDLPKNYQISMFEKAGGIPICRGGVITFPDPSTWEWRECRIRRINIEEDPGRTEYEEGGITRSPYALVDYNRSGVPLLEIVTEPDLRSPREARSLVEYLMLTLEYLGVTNPRLEGVFRVDANVSIEGGE
;
A
#
# COMPACT_ATOMS: atom_id res chain seq x y z
N MET A 1 -6.87 27.19 -16.14
CA MET A 1 -7.27 25.80 -15.80
C MET A 1 -6.55 25.46 -14.51
N ARG A 2 -7.24 24.91 -13.53
CA ARG A 2 -6.67 24.54 -12.22
C ARG A 2 -6.57 23.02 -12.14
N ALA A 3 -5.42 22.49 -11.75
CA ALA A 3 -5.25 21.06 -11.54
C ALA A 3 -5.97 20.60 -10.26
N ILE A 4 -6.53 19.41 -10.32
CA ILE A 4 -7.15 18.69 -9.19
C ILE A 4 -6.40 17.36 -9.08
N ILE A 5 -5.71 17.13 -7.96
CA ILE A 5 -4.81 16.00 -7.80
C ILE A 5 -5.18 15.24 -6.51
N GLY A 6 -5.36 13.93 -6.65
CA GLY A 6 -5.42 12.97 -5.56
C GLY A 6 -4.28 11.96 -5.69
N VAL A 7 -3.85 11.39 -4.59
CA VAL A 7 -2.80 10.36 -4.59
C VAL A 7 -3.28 9.08 -3.90
N GLU A 8 -2.81 7.96 -4.42
CA GLU A 8 -2.93 6.64 -3.82
C GLU A 8 -1.52 6.15 -3.48
N ILE A 9 -1.29 5.88 -2.21
CA ILE A 9 0.04 5.60 -1.68
C ILE A 9 0.04 4.20 -1.09
N HIS A 10 0.92 3.34 -1.60
CA HIS A 10 1.16 1.99 -1.08
C HIS A 10 2.45 1.99 -0.27
N VAL A 11 2.35 1.58 0.99
CA VAL A 11 3.46 1.54 1.93
C VAL A 11 3.59 0.16 2.53
N GLN A 12 4.75 -0.50 2.36
CA GLN A 12 5.00 -1.75 3.08
C GLN A 12 5.11 -1.48 4.59
N ILE A 13 4.39 -2.26 5.38
CA ILE A 13 4.54 -2.28 6.85
C ILE A 13 5.77 -3.14 7.17
N SER A 14 6.97 -2.59 6.92
CA SER A 14 8.23 -3.34 7.04
C SER A 14 8.51 -3.82 8.47
N GLU A 15 7.94 -3.14 9.46
CA GLU A 15 8.11 -3.45 10.89
C GLU A 15 7.10 -4.50 11.40
N ALA A 16 6.36 -5.14 10.51
CA ALA A 16 5.40 -6.20 10.85
C ALA A 16 6.08 -7.55 11.21
N GLY A 17 7.34 -7.74 10.82
CA GLY A 17 8.13 -8.95 11.08
C GLY A 17 7.78 -10.11 10.15
N THR A 18 6.50 -10.42 9.96
CA THR A 18 6.02 -11.48 9.07
C THR A 18 5.05 -10.95 8.02
N LYS A 19 4.77 -11.76 7.01
CA LYS A 19 3.73 -11.48 6.01
C LYS A 19 2.36 -11.30 6.68
N LEU A 20 1.41 -10.73 5.93
CA LEU A 20 0.11 -10.33 6.47
C LEU A 20 -0.73 -11.53 6.98
N PHE A 21 -0.62 -12.69 6.33
CA PHE A 21 -1.48 -13.85 6.64
C PHE A 21 -0.72 -15.14 6.89
N CYS A 22 0.62 -15.10 7.04
CA CYS A 22 1.44 -16.27 7.34
C CYS A 22 2.75 -15.89 8.04
N ASP A 23 3.51 -16.89 8.51
CA ASP A 23 4.75 -16.69 9.28
C ASP A 23 6.00 -16.49 8.41
N CYS A 24 5.90 -16.45 7.08
CA CYS A 24 7.02 -16.08 6.23
C CYS A 24 7.50 -14.67 6.59
N LYS A 25 8.80 -14.41 6.48
CA LYS A 25 9.38 -13.10 6.80
C LYS A 25 8.78 -11.99 5.91
N ALA A 26 8.49 -10.82 6.49
CA ALA A 26 8.09 -9.65 5.73
C ALA A 26 9.27 -9.08 4.93
N ASP A 27 10.48 -9.11 5.48
CA ASP A 27 11.67 -8.72 4.73
C ASP A 27 12.15 -9.87 3.85
N TYR A 28 11.98 -9.69 2.55
CA TYR A 28 12.32 -10.64 1.49
C TYR A 28 13.61 -10.27 0.75
N ARG A 29 14.20 -9.12 1.07
CA ARG A 29 15.35 -8.56 0.35
C ARG A 29 16.59 -9.41 0.57
N GLY A 30 17.36 -9.58 -0.50
CA GLY A 30 18.60 -10.40 -0.46
C GLY A 30 18.38 -11.90 -0.35
N LEU A 31 17.13 -12.37 -0.40
CA LEU A 31 16.84 -13.80 -0.48
C LEU A 31 16.85 -14.28 -1.94
N GLU A 32 17.26 -15.53 -2.14
CA GLU A 32 17.13 -16.18 -3.44
C GLU A 32 15.65 -16.18 -3.89
N PRO A 33 15.37 -15.99 -5.18
CA PRO A 33 14.00 -15.95 -5.70
C PRO A 33 13.20 -17.20 -5.31
N ASN A 34 11.94 -16.98 -4.94
CA ASN A 34 10.98 -18.03 -4.61
C ASN A 34 11.39 -18.95 -3.44
N THR A 35 12.14 -18.45 -2.45
CA THR A 35 12.53 -19.20 -1.23
C THR A 35 11.75 -18.80 0.01
N ASN A 36 11.12 -17.61 0.04
CA ASN A 36 10.35 -17.09 1.16
C ASN A 36 8.84 -17.27 0.93
N MET A 37 8.41 -18.50 0.75
CA MET A 37 7.01 -18.85 0.44
C MET A 37 6.53 -20.03 1.28
N CYS A 38 5.22 -20.09 1.50
CA CYS A 38 4.55 -21.19 2.18
C CYS A 38 3.19 -21.49 1.51
N PRO A 39 2.53 -22.61 1.84
CA PRO A 39 1.22 -22.94 1.30
C PRO A 39 0.16 -21.84 1.46
N VAL A 40 0.23 -21.02 2.51
CA VAL A 40 -0.73 -19.93 2.76
C VAL A 40 -0.53 -18.78 1.77
N CYS A 41 0.68 -18.23 1.65
CA CYS A 41 0.93 -17.11 0.73
C CYS A 41 0.85 -17.52 -0.75
N LEU A 42 0.99 -18.81 -1.05
CA LEU A 42 0.74 -19.38 -2.38
C LEU A 42 -0.74 -19.71 -2.62
N GLY A 43 -1.57 -19.73 -1.58
CA GLY A 43 -2.99 -20.05 -1.68
C GLY A 43 -3.26 -21.52 -2.06
N LEU A 44 -2.42 -22.43 -1.60
CA LEU A 44 -2.60 -23.87 -1.88
C LEU A 44 -3.88 -24.41 -1.23
N PRO A 45 -4.52 -25.43 -1.82
CA PRO A 45 -5.74 -26.01 -1.28
C PRO A 45 -5.60 -26.45 0.17
N GLY A 46 -6.56 -26.03 1.02
CA GLY A 46 -6.57 -26.36 2.44
C GLY A 46 -5.79 -25.40 3.33
N ALA A 47 -4.96 -24.50 2.78
CA ALA A 47 -4.27 -23.48 3.57
C ALA A 47 -5.21 -22.31 3.89
N LEU A 48 -5.26 -21.90 5.17
CA LEU A 48 -6.11 -20.80 5.65
C LEU A 48 -5.25 -19.64 6.14
N PRO A 49 -5.62 -18.39 5.77
CA PRO A 49 -4.92 -17.19 6.23
C PRO A 49 -5.23 -16.90 7.70
N VAL A 50 -4.20 -16.42 8.44
CA VAL A 50 -4.34 -15.88 9.80
C VAL A 50 -3.69 -14.51 9.82
N VAL A 51 -4.47 -13.48 10.20
CA VAL A 51 -4.00 -12.10 10.13
C VAL A 51 -2.85 -11.82 11.11
N ASN A 52 -1.83 -11.10 10.63
CA ASN A 52 -0.73 -10.64 11.45
C ASN A 52 -1.20 -9.50 12.37
N ARG A 53 -1.22 -9.76 13.68
CA ARG A 53 -1.62 -8.80 14.71
C ARG A 53 -0.77 -7.53 14.68
N ARG A 54 0.55 -7.66 14.53
CA ARG A 54 1.47 -6.52 14.52
C ARG A 54 1.21 -5.58 13.33
N ALA A 55 0.92 -6.13 12.16
CA ALA A 55 0.56 -5.34 10.98
C ALA A 55 -0.72 -4.51 11.23
N VAL A 56 -1.73 -5.09 11.88
CA VAL A 56 -2.96 -4.39 12.25
C VAL A 56 -2.68 -3.30 13.29
N GLU A 57 -1.87 -3.57 14.33
CA GLU A 57 -1.51 -2.59 15.35
C GLU A 57 -0.77 -1.38 14.75
N LEU A 58 0.17 -1.61 13.82
CA LEU A 58 0.89 -0.53 13.12
C LEU A 58 -0.02 0.28 12.20
N ALA A 59 -0.94 -0.38 11.51
CA ALA A 59 -1.93 0.29 10.69
C ALA A 59 -2.91 1.14 11.52
N LEU A 60 -3.28 0.66 12.72
CA LEU A 60 -4.09 1.45 13.67
C LEU A 60 -3.31 2.67 14.19
N ALA A 61 -2.01 2.51 14.50
CA ALA A 61 -1.19 3.64 14.93
C ALA A 61 -1.13 4.75 13.85
N ALA A 62 -0.94 4.36 12.59
CA ALA A 62 -1.01 5.30 11.46
C ALA A 62 -2.41 5.96 11.35
N SER A 63 -3.48 5.18 11.47
CA SER A 63 -4.86 5.68 11.38
C SER A 63 -5.17 6.71 12.48
N ILE A 64 -4.69 6.46 13.69
CA ILE A 64 -4.85 7.38 14.83
C ILE A 64 -4.06 8.67 14.60
N ALA A 65 -2.81 8.56 14.14
CA ALA A 65 -1.96 9.72 13.88
C ALA A 65 -2.54 10.67 12.82
N PHE A 66 -3.29 10.12 11.86
CA PHE A 66 -3.99 10.92 10.84
C PHE A 66 -5.42 11.30 11.23
N ASN A 67 -5.82 11.14 12.48
CA ASN A 67 -7.18 11.45 12.97
C ASN A 67 -8.29 10.76 12.17
N CYS A 68 -8.05 9.53 11.72
CA CYS A 68 -9.02 8.76 10.97
C CYS A 68 -10.15 8.21 11.86
N ASN A 69 -11.33 8.03 11.29
CA ASN A 69 -12.44 7.34 11.92
C ASN A 69 -12.26 5.82 11.80
N ILE A 70 -11.99 5.16 12.93
CA ILE A 70 -11.77 3.72 13.01
C ILE A 70 -13.11 3.02 13.22
N PRO A 71 -13.53 2.08 12.35
CA PRO A 71 -14.78 1.35 12.50
C PRO A 71 -14.68 0.30 13.62
N LYS A 72 -15.83 -0.13 14.15
CA LYS A 72 -15.88 -1.20 15.14
C LYS A 72 -15.37 -2.55 14.60
N TYR A 73 -15.52 -2.78 13.31
CA TYR A 73 -15.11 -4.00 12.62
C TYR A 73 -14.37 -3.63 11.34
N ILE A 74 -13.34 -4.40 11.03
CA ILE A 74 -12.64 -4.39 9.74
C ILE A 74 -12.95 -5.71 9.03
N VAL A 75 -13.06 -5.69 7.70
CA VAL A 75 -13.38 -6.88 6.91
C VAL A 75 -12.44 -7.00 5.73
N PHE A 76 -11.67 -8.08 5.71
CA PHE A 76 -10.89 -8.47 4.55
C PHE A 76 -11.75 -9.22 3.55
N THR A 77 -11.56 -8.96 2.27
CA THR A 77 -12.22 -9.61 1.14
C THR A 77 -11.21 -10.00 0.08
N ARG A 78 -11.64 -10.78 -0.90
CA ARG A 78 -10.83 -11.14 -2.05
C ARG A 78 -11.10 -10.18 -3.19
N LYS A 79 -10.05 -9.48 -3.66
CA LYS A 79 -10.06 -8.68 -4.87
C LYS A 79 -9.54 -9.58 -6.00
N HIS A 80 -10.46 -10.12 -6.80
CA HIS A 80 -10.13 -11.04 -7.88
C HIS A 80 -9.62 -10.30 -9.11
N TYR A 81 -8.39 -10.60 -9.49
CA TYR A 81 -7.81 -10.23 -10.78
C TYR A 81 -6.65 -11.18 -11.10
N PHE A 82 -6.37 -11.36 -12.39
CA PHE A 82 -5.38 -12.34 -12.84
C PHE A 82 -4.12 -11.62 -13.29
N TYR A 83 -3.05 -11.84 -12.54
CA TYR A 83 -1.73 -11.32 -12.87
C TYR A 83 -0.67 -12.36 -12.52
N PRO A 84 0.45 -12.48 -13.29
CA PRO A 84 1.46 -13.52 -13.05
C PRO A 84 2.06 -13.46 -11.63
N ASP A 85 2.18 -12.27 -11.03
CA ASP A 85 2.72 -12.03 -9.70
C ASP A 85 1.71 -12.26 -8.55
N LEU A 86 0.49 -12.69 -8.87
CA LEU A 86 -0.52 -13.10 -7.89
C LEU A 86 -0.65 -14.62 -7.85
N PRO A 87 0.04 -15.33 -6.94
CA PRO A 87 0.04 -16.79 -6.90
C PRO A 87 -1.33 -17.40 -6.61
N LYS A 88 -2.22 -16.63 -5.99
CA LYS A 88 -3.60 -17.01 -5.63
C LYS A 88 -4.65 -16.62 -6.67
N ASN A 89 -4.28 -15.84 -7.70
CA ASN A 89 -5.19 -15.16 -8.63
C ASN A 89 -6.17 -14.19 -7.96
N TYR A 90 -5.90 -13.80 -6.72
CA TYR A 90 -6.58 -12.73 -5.99
C TYR A 90 -5.63 -12.11 -4.97
N GLN A 91 -5.92 -10.89 -4.58
CA GLN A 91 -5.31 -10.20 -3.46
C GLN A 91 -6.29 -10.18 -2.29
N ILE A 92 -5.82 -10.48 -1.07
CA ILE A 92 -6.62 -10.19 0.11
C ILE A 92 -6.42 -8.71 0.44
N SER A 93 -7.53 -7.98 0.45
CA SER A 93 -7.59 -6.54 0.66
C SER A 93 -8.87 -6.19 1.43
N MET A 94 -9.09 -4.92 1.71
CA MET A 94 -10.35 -4.41 2.27
C MET A 94 -11.22 -3.81 1.16
N PHE A 95 -11.46 -4.57 0.08
CA PHE A 95 -12.11 -4.09 -1.14
C PHE A 95 -13.61 -3.85 -0.92
N GLU A 96 -14.01 -2.58 -0.85
CA GLU A 96 -15.39 -2.16 -0.48
C GLU A 96 -16.46 -2.71 -1.42
N LYS A 97 -16.20 -2.80 -2.74
CA LYS A 97 -17.17 -3.35 -3.71
C LYS A 97 -17.49 -4.83 -3.48
N ALA A 98 -16.64 -5.54 -2.74
CA ALA A 98 -16.85 -6.93 -2.33
C ALA A 98 -17.28 -7.06 -0.85
N GLY A 99 -17.70 -5.96 -0.21
CA GLY A 99 -18.13 -5.95 1.20
C GLY A 99 -16.98 -5.76 2.19
N GLY A 100 -15.77 -5.37 1.73
CA GLY A 100 -14.65 -5.02 2.59
C GLY A 100 -14.94 -3.78 3.45
N ILE A 101 -14.37 -3.74 4.64
CA ILE A 101 -14.44 -2.58 5.53
C ILE A 101 -13.00 -2.15 5.82
N PRO A 102 -12.59 -0.92 5.39
CA PRO A 102 -11.23 -0.40 5.59
C PRO A 102 -10.89 -0.28 7.07
N ILE A 103 -9.58 -0.19 7.39
CA ILE A 103 -9.15 0.01 8.77
C ILE A 103 -9.56 1.37 9.30
N CYS A 104 -9.66 2.36 8.41
CA CYS A 104 -10.26 3.65 8.75
C CYS A 104 -10.79 4.38 7.52
N ARG A 105 -11.65 5.38 7.78
CA ARG A 105 -12.15 6.34 6.78
C ARG A 105 -12.00 7.76 7.30
N GLY A 106 -11.91 8.70 6.37
CA GLY A 106 -11.65 10.09 6.72
C GLY A 106 -10.24 10.26 7.29
N GLY A 107 -10.02 11.35 7.97
CA GLY A 107 -8.72 11.74 8.50
C GLY A 107 -8.04 12.78 7.62
N VAL A 108 -6.88 13.25 8.07
CA VAL A 108 -6.17 14.37 7.47
C VAL A 108 -4.67 14.14 7.54
N ILE A 109 -3.99 14.42 6.44
CA ILE A 109 -2.53 14.56 6.39
C ILE A 109 -2.22 16.05 6.38
N THR A 110 -1.52 16.54 7.39
CA THR A 110 -1.04 17.92 7.47
C THR A 110 0.40 17.94 6.95
N PHE A 111 0.71 18.86 6.05
CA PHE A 111 2.03 18.99 5.42
C PHE A 111 2.35 20.45 5.13
N PRO A 112 3.63 20.85 5.03
CA PRO A 112 4.02 22.22 4.70
C PRO A 112 3.80 22.51 3.21
N ASP A 113 3.19 23.63 2.88
CA ASP A 113 3.15 24.13 1.49
C ASP A 113 4.58 24.47 1.04
N PRO A 114 5.07 23.91 -0.06
CA PRO A 114 6.46 24.11 -0.48
C PRO A 114 6.77 25.53 -1.00
N SER A 115 5.75 26.38 -1.17
CA SER A 115 5.91 27.74 -1.66
C SER A 115 5.81 28.78 -0.54
N THR A 116 4.92 28.55 0.44
CA THR A 116 4.63 29.52 1.52
C THR A 116 5.14 29.06 2.89
N TRP A 117 5.46 27.76 3.03
CA TRP A 117 5.78 27.10 4.31
C TRP A 117 4.63 27.12 5.33
N GLU A 118 3.44 27.50 4.90
CA GLU A 118 2.23 27.37 5.72
C GLU A 118 1.76 25.91 5.75
N TRP A 119 1.15 25.52 6.85
CA TRP A 119 0.58 24.21 7.00
C TRP A 119 -0.71 24.08 6.18
N ARG A 120 -0.77 23.01 5.39
CA ARG A 120 -1.93 22.63 4.59
C ARG A 120 -2.42 21.26 5.01
N GLU A 121 -3.66 20.99 4.68
CA GLU A 121 -4.33 19.73 4.95
C GLU A 121 -4.79 19.06 3.65
N CYS A 122 -4.63 17.75 3.59
CA CYS A 122 -5.21 16.90 2.57
C CYS A 122 -6.02 15.81 3.27
N ARG A 123 -7.28 15.68 2.91
CA ARG A 123 -8.17 14.68 3.49
C ARG A 123 -7.83 13.29 3.01
N ILE A 124 -7.92 12.33 3.91
CA ILE A 124 -7.83 10.90 3.60
C ILE A 124 -9.23 10.38 3.33
N ARG A 125 -9.42 9.69 2.21
CA ARG A 125 -10.67 9.00 1.91
C ARG A 125 -10.79 7.71 2.72
N ARG A 126 -9.74 6.89 2.70
CA ARG A 126 -9.64 5.63 3.44
C ARG A 126 -8.18 5.17 3.57
N ILE A 127 -7.97 4.29 4.52
CA ILE A 127 -6.77 3.45 4.62
C ILE A 127 -7.21 2.00 4.62
N ASN A 128 -6.59 1.19 3.76
CA ASN A 128 -6.75 -0.26 3.71
C ASN A 128 -5.46 -0.94 4.17
N ILE A 129 -5.61 -2.16 4.69
CA ILE A 129 -4.52 -3.12 4.81
C ILE A 129 -4.70 -4.15 3.71
N GLU A 130 -3.63 -4.46 2.98
CA GLU A 130 -3.68 -5.43 1.90
C GLU A 130 -2.35 -6.20 1.74
N GLU A 131 -2.33 -7.21 0.88
CA GLU A 131 -1.13 -7.96 0.53
C GLU A 131 -0.40 -7.31 -0.65
N ASP A 132 0.93 -7.24 -0.56
CA ASP A 132 1.75 -6.92 -1.74
C ASP A 132 1.77 -8.12 -2.71
N PRO A 133 1.69 -7.92 -4.03
CA PRO A 133 1.91 -8.98 -5.01
C PRO A 133 3.39 -9.41 -5.06
N GLY A 134 3.68 -10.48 -5.80
CA GLY A 134 5.03 -10.87 -6.14
C GLY A 134 5.75 -9.82 -7.00
N ARG A 135 7.00 -10.11 -7.35
CA ARG A 135 7.80 -9.25 -8.23
C ARG A 135 7.88 -9.88 -9.61
N THR A 136 7.68 -9.08 -10.65
CA THR A 136 7.89 -9.50 -12.03
C THR A 136 9.11 -8.77 -12.59
N GLU A 137 10.06 -9.52 -13.14
CA GLU A 137 11.25 -9.01 -13.80
C GLU A 137 11.20 -9.35 -15.27
N TYR A 138 11.63 -8.42 -16.09
CA TYR A 138 11.72 -8.57 -17.53
C TYR A 138 13.18 -8.52 -17.93
N GLU A 139 13.60 -9.43 -18.83
CA GLU A 139 14.88 -9.30 -19.50
C GLU A 139 14.92 -8.05 -20.38
N GLU A 140 16.00 -7.76 -21.00
CA GLU A 140 16.31 -6.54 -21.74
C GLU A 140 15.13 -5.80 -22.40
N GLY A 141 14.96 -4.51 -22.07
CA GLY A 141 14.05 -3.61 -22.76
C GLY A 141 12.63 -3.52 -22.21
N GLY A 142 12.34 -4.14 -21.08
CA GLY A 142 11.07 -4.02 -20.37
C GLY A 142 9.94 -4.87 -20.96
N ILE A 143 8.71 -4.65 -20.45
CA ILE A 143 7.50 -5.47 -20.71
C ILE A 143 7.18 -5.69 -22.18
N THR A 144 7.52 -4.74 -23.06
CA THR A 144 7.15 -4.78 -24.49
C THR A 144 8.18 -5.52 -25.35
N ARG A 145 9.37 -5.80 -24.84
CA ARG A 145 10.48 -6.39 -25.61
C ARG A 145 10.97 -7.73 -25.06
N SER A 146 10.72 -8.00 -23.77
CA SER A 146 11.12 -9.27 -23.19
C SER A 146 10.28 -10.43 -23.73
N PRO A 147 10.89 -11.53 -24.19
CA PRO A 147 10.18 -12.71 -24.66
C PRO A 147 9.52 -13.50 -23.52
N TYR A 148 9.93 -13.27 -22.28
CA TYR A 148 9.37 -13.89 -21.08
C TYR A 148 9.51 -12.96 -19.87
N ALA A 149 8.81 -13.30 -18.79
CA ALA A 149 8.92 -12.63 -17.50
C ALA A 149 9.32 -13.65 -16.44
N LEU A 150 10.22 -13.24 -15.54
CA LEU A 150 10.56 -13.99 -14.35
C LEU A 150 9.68 -13.50 -13.20
N VAL A 151 9.13 -14.42 -12.43
CA VAL A 151 8.26 -14.09 -11.29
C VAL A 151 8.89 -14.59 -10.00
N ASP A 152 9.06 -13.68 -9.05
CA ASP A 152 9.51 -13.96 -7.68
C ASP A 152 8.37 -13.69 -6.70
N TYR A 153 7.92 -14.75 -6.01
CA TYR A 153 6.86 -14.67 -5.01
C TYR A 153 7.35 -14.35 -3.59
N ASN A 154 8.63 -14.08 -3.37
CA ASN A 154 9.17 -13.75 -2.05
C ASN A 154 8.44 -12.56 -1.41
N ARG A 155 8.08 -11.55 -2.21
CA ARG A 155 7.32 -10.38 -1.77
C ARG A 155 5.83 -10.67 -1.57
N SER A 156 5.26 -11.65 -2.27
CA SER A 156 3.82 -11.93 -2.21
C SER A 156 3.32 -12.16 -0.78
N GLY A 157 2.33 -11.37 -0.37
CA GLY A 157 1.76 -11.43 0.97
C GLY A 157 2.42 -10.50 2.00
N VAL A 158 3.41 -9.70 1.64
CA VAL A 158 3.97 -8.65 2.51
C VAL A 158 2.87 -7.64 2.83
N PRO A 159 2.70 -7.22 4.11
CA PRO A 159 1.63 -6.31 4.47
C PRO A 159 1.87 -4.90 3.91
N LEU A 160 0.81 -4.33 3.32
CA LEU A 160 0.75 -2.97 2.78
C LEU A 160 -0.30 -2.13 3.50
N LEU A 161 -0.03 -0.83 3.63
CA LEU A 161 -1.04 0.20 3.77
C LEU A 161 -1.32 0.80 2.40
N GLU A 162 -2.57 0.80 1.97
CA GLU A 162 -3.07 1.60 0.85
C GLU A 162 -3.75 2.85 1.43
N ILE A 163 -3.13 4.01 1.24
CA ILE A 163 -3.65 5.30 1.72
C ILE A 163 -4.18 6.08 0.51
N VAL A 164 -5.48 6.27 0.46
CA VAL A 164 -6.15 6.99 -0.63
C VAL A 164 -6.59 8.37 -0.14
N THR A 165 -6.13 9.43 -0.79
CA THR A 165 -6.53 10.80 -0.46
C THR A 165 -7.76 11.25 -1.22
N GLU A 166 -8.41 12.31 -0.73
CA GLU A 166 -9.29 13.13 -1.54
C GLU A 166 -8.47 13.98 -2.52
N PRO A 167 -9.05 14.47 -3.61
CA PRO A 167 -8.32 15.24 -4.62
C PRO A 167 -8.17 16.73 -4.20
N ASP A 168 -7.52 16.94 -3.06
CA ASP A 168 -7.36 18.26 -2.44
C ASP A 168 -6.11 19.01 -2.92
N LEU A 169 -5.18 18.34 -3.61
CA LEU A 169 -3.92 18.93 -4.06
C LEU A 169 -4.10 19.68 -5.38
N ARG A 170 -3.26 20.68 -5.60
CA ARG A 170 -3.38 21.60 -6.74
C ARG A 170 -2.10 21.72 -7.56
N SER A 171 -0.99 21.14 -7.09
CA SER A 171 0.29 21.15 -7.81
C SER A 171 1.11 19.89 -7.55
N PRO A 172 2.02 19.53 -8.48
CA PRO A 172 2.97 18.44 -8.26
C PRO A 172 3.87 18.65 -7.03
N ARG A 173 4.19 19.91 -6.71
CA ARG A 173 5.02 20.25 -5.54
C ARG A 173 4.28 19.97 -4.24
N GLU A 174 2.98 20.29 -4.16
CA GLU A 174 2.14 19.94 -3.01
C GLU A 174 2.04 18.40 -2.85
N ALA A 175 1.82 17.67 -3.95
CA ALA A 175 1.77 16.20 -3.92
C ALA A 175 3.07 15.59 -3.39
N ARG A 176 4.22 16.10 -3.84
CA ARG A 176 5.52 15.68 -3.35
C ARG A 176 5.71 15.98 -1.85
N SER A 177 5.41 17.20 -1.41
CA SER A 177 5.53 17.60 0.00
C SER A 177 4.66 16.73 0.90
N LEU A 178 3.41 16.45 0.49
CA LEU A 178 2.50 15.56 1.21
C LEU A 178 3.11 14.17 1.36
N VAL A 179 3.62 13.58 0.28
CA VAL A 179 4.21 12.23 0.29
C VAL A 179 5.45 12.19 1.19
N GLU A 180 6.35 13.17 1.08
CA GLU A 180 7.55 13.27 1.91
C GLU A 180 7.19 13.37 3.40
N TYR A 181 6.19 14.16 3.75
CA TYR A 181 5.76 14.32 5.14
C TYR A 181 5.02 13.09 5.68
N LEU A 182 4.22 12.43 4.84
CA LEU A 182 3.59 11.15 5.17
C LEU A 182 4.65 10.07 5.43
N MET A 183 5.66 9.96 4.56
CA MET A 183 6.78 9.02 4.74
C MET A 183 7.48 9.24 6.09
N LEU A 184 7.83 10.49 6.39
CA LEU A 184 8.46 10.86 7.67
C LEU A 184 7.60 10.48 8.87
N THR A 185 6.29 10.73 8.78
CA THR A 185 5.35 10.37 9.84
C THR A 185 5.30 8.86 10.07
N LEU A 186 5.21 8.05 9.01
CA LEU A 186 5.18 6.60 9.12
C LEU A 186 6.51 6.01 9.60
N GLU A 187 7.65 6.61 9.23
CA GLU A 187 8.96 6.25 9.78
C GLU A 187 9.03 6.53 11.27
N TYR A 188 8.61 7.73 11.70
CA TYR A 188 8.60 8.12 13.11
C TYR A 188 7.70 7.22 13.98
N LEU A 189 6.58 6.76 13.42
CA LEU A 189 5.66 5.82 14.09
C LEU A 189 6.20 4.38 14.12
N GLY A 190 7.31 4.09 13.46
CA GLY A 190 7.85 2.73 13.34
C GLY A 190 6.94 1.80 12.54
N VAL A 191 6.23 2.32 11.54
CA VAL A 191 5.39 1.54 10.63
C VAL A 191 6.22 0.97 9.49
N THR A 192 7.15 1.77 8.97
CA THR A 192 7.97 1.42 7.82
C THR A 192 9.36 2.04 7.93
N ASN A 193 10.32 1.39 7.28
CA ASN A 193 11.66 1.95 7.07
C ASN A 193 11.78 2.41 5.60
N PRO A 194 11.70 3.73 5.32
CA PRO A 194 11.71 4.27 3.96
C PRO A 194 13.05 4.09 3.22
N ARG A 195 14.11 3.66 3.91
CA ARG A 195 15.43 3.37 3.30
C ARG A 195 15.46 2.02 2.59
N LEU A 196 14.48 1.16 2.83
CA LEU A 196 14.38 -0.12 2.16
C LEU A 196 13.83 0.05 0.75
N GLU A 197 14.40 -0.68 -0.21
CA GLU A 197 13.95 -0.65 -1.59
C GLU A 197 12.49 -1.10 -1.73
N GLY A 198 11.72 -0.37 -2.54
CA GLY A 198 10.35 -0.74 -2.93
C GLY A 198 9.29 -0.63 -1.86
N VAL A 199 9.59 0.00 -0.70
CA VAL A 199 8.60 0.15 0.38
C VAL A 199 7.51 1.18 0.08
N PHE A 200 7.78 2.14 -0.81
CA PHE A 200 6.83 3.19 -1.21
C PHE A 200 6.54 3.14 -2.71
N ARG A 201 5.25 3.20 -3.05
CA ARG A 201 4.75 3.43 -4.41
C ARG A 201 3.64 4.46 -4.33
N VAL A 202 3.59 5.35 -5.31
CA VAL A 202 2.61 6.45 -5.36
C VAL A 202 2.03 6.55 -6.75
N ASP A 203 0.72 6.48 -6.84
CA ASP A 203 -0.05 6.73 -8.04
C ASP A 203 -0.76 8.08 -7.92
N ALA A 204 -0.62 8.93 -8.95
CA ALA A 204 -1.25 10.24 -8.99
C ALA A 204 -2.42 10.25 -9.96
N ASN A 205 -3.60 10.64 -9.46
CA ASN A 205 -4.78 10.89 -10.27
C ASN A 205 -4.91 12.40 -10.51
N VAL A 206 -4.89 12.81 -11.77
CA VAL A 206 -4.91 14.23 -12.16
C VAL A 206 -6.10 14.50 -13.05
N SER A 207 -6.86 15.52 -12.70
CA SER A 207 -7.93 16.09 -13.56
C SER A 207 -7.81 17.61 -13.62
N ILE A 208 -8.63 18.23 -14.46
CA ILE A 208 -8.66 19.68 -14.65
C ILE A 208 -10.05 20.19 -14.25
N GLU A 209 -10.09 21.28 -13.49
CA GLU A 209 -11.35 21.93 -13.08
C GLU A 209 -12.11 22.41 -14.32
N GLY A 210 -13.37 21.96 -14.49
CA GLY A 210 -14.20 22.29 -15.65
C GLY A 210 -13.88 21.52 -16.93
N GLY A 211 -13.05 20.48 -16.86
CA GLY A 211 -12.88 19.51 -17.96
C GLY A 211 -13.97 18.45 -17.90
N GLU A 212 -14.53 18.07 -19.08
CA GLU A 212 -15.39 16.91 -19.24
C GLU A 212 -14.62 15.60 -19.11
#